data_e0e43fe7d241b55dd4eb29726ec948f2
#
_entry.id   e0e43fe7d241b55dd4eb29726ec948f2
#
_cell.length_a   1.000
_cell.length_b   1.000
_cell.length_c   1.000
_cell.angle_alpha   90.00
_cell.angle_beta   90.00
_cell.angle_gamma   90.00
#
_symmetry.space_group_name_H-M   'P 1'
#
loop_
_entity.id
_entity.type
_entity.pdbx_description
1 polymer ?
#
loop_
_entity_poly.entity_id
_entity_poly.type
_entity_poly.pdbx_seq_one_letter_code
_entity_poly.pdbx_strand_id
1 'polypeptide(L)'
;MKRRHWLVKQEPESYSWESFVRDGRTNWEGVRNYQARNNLSAMAVGDSVLFYASGGPKEVVGMASVSKAAFPDATADEPGWVAVELKAGRPLDRPVTLAQIKADPKLSEILLVRNSRLSVIPLKPAEFDRIVELGA
;
A
#
# COMPACT_ATOMS: atom_id res chain seq x y z
N MET A 1 -7.71 16.42 11.95
CA MET A 1 -8.05 15.76 10.68
C MET A 1 -7.92 14.27 10.81
N LYS A 2 -8.84 13.53 10.20
CA LYS A 2 -8.81 12.07 10.28
C LYS A 2 -7.74 11.51 9.36
N ARG A 3 -6.92 10.60 9.89
CA ARG A 3 -5.98 9.81 9.12
C ARG A 3 -6.76 8.90 8.18
N ARG A 4 -6.32 8.83 6.94
CA ARG A 4 -6.83 7.85 5.97
C ARG A 4 -5.93 6.63 5.94
N HIS A 5 -6.43 5.56 5.33
CA HIS A 5 -5.73 4.28 5.30
C HIS A 5 -5.67 3.77 3.86
N TRP A 6 -4.53 3.20 3.51
CA TRP A 6 -4.24 2.76 2.15
C TRP A 6 -3.52 1.41 2.18
N LEU A 7 -3.53 0.75 1.04
CA LEU A 7 -2.72 -0.44 0.82
C LEU A 7 -2.02 -0.25 -0.53
N VAL A 8 -0.71 -0.49 -0.55
CA VAL A 8 0.09 -0.43 -1.78
C VAL A 8 0.69 -1.80 -2.05
N LYS A 9 0.78 -2.15 -3.34
CA LYS A 9 1.31 -3.43 -3.78
C LYS A 9 2.67 -3.24 -4.41
N GLN A 10 3.57 -4.18 -4.13
CA GLN A 10 4.88 -4.24 -4.79
C GLN A 10 5.30 -5.69 -4.92
N GLU A 11 5.94 -6.02 -6.04
CA GLU A 11 6.54 -7.33 -6.22
C GLU A 11 7.85 -7.39 -5.44
N PRO A 12 8.07 -8.43 -4.61
CA PRO A 12 9.31 -8.54 -3.83
C PRO A 12 10.57 -8.53 -4.68
N GLU A 13 10.49 -9.04 -5.91
CA GLU A 13 11.63 -9.02 -6.85
C GLU A 13 11.99 -7.60 -7.27
N SER A 14 11.01 -6.70 -7.35
CA SER A 14 11.24 -5.31 -7.70
C SER A 14 11.63 -4.47 -6.50
N TYR A 15 10.91 -4.65 -5.39
CA TYR A 15 11.20 -3.91 -4.14
C TYR A 15 10.59 -4.65 -2.97
N SER A 16 11.43 -5.24 -2.13
CA SER A 16 10.99 -6.04 -0.99
C SER A 16 10.73 -5.18 0.25
N TRP A 17 9.96 -5.73 1.20
CA TRP A 17 9.78 -5.11 2.51
C TRP A 17 11.12 -4.88 3.21
N GLU A 18 12.05 -5.84 3.12
CA GLU A 18 13.37 -5.73 3.72
C GLU A 18 14.16 -4.57 3.13
N SER A 19 14.07 -4.38 1.82
CA SER A 19 14.71 -3.23 1.15
C SER A 19 14.11 -1.92 1.63
N PHE A 20 12.80 -1.87 1.78
CA PHE A 20 12.08 -0.69 2.27
C PHE A 20 12.51 -0.34 3.70
N VAL A 21 12.57 -1.33 4.58
CA VAL A 21 13.02 -1.12 5.97
C VAL A 21 14.47 -0.61 6.00
N ARG A 22 15.33 -1.21 5.19
CA ARG A 22 16.74 -0.79 5.09
C ARG A 22 16.84 0.66 4.62
N ASP A 23 16.06 1.05 3.61
CA ASP A 23 16.08 2.40 3.06
C ASP A 23 15.40 3.41 3.99
N GLY A 24 14.46 2.98 4.80
CA GLY A 24 13.71 3.82 5.72
C GLY A 24 12.61 4.62 5.06
N ARG A 25 12.89 5.23 3.92
CA ARG A 25 11.93 6.00 3.11
C ARG A 25 12.17 5.68 1.65
N THR A 26 11.09 5.75 0.88
CA THR A 26 11.20 5.55 -0.57
C THR A 26 10.13 6.35 -1.30
N ASN A 27 10.44 6.75 -2.52
CA ASN A 27 9.46 7.34 -3.42
C ASN A 27 8.66 6.21 -4.06
N TRP A 28 7.35 6.24 -3.85
CA TRP A 28 6.45 5.26 -4.48
C TRP A 28 6.09 5.78 -5.86
N GLU A 29 6.89 5.38 -6.84
CA GLU A 29 6.86 5.89 -8.20
C GLU A 29 6.64 4.77 -9.19
N GLY A 30 6.52 5.10 -10.47
CA GLY A 30 6.30 4.10 -11.51
C GLY A 30 4.86 3.65 -11.66
N VAL A 31 3.93 4.29 -10.95
CA VAL A 31 2.50 3.95 -11.03
C VAL A 31 1.94 4.51 -12.33
N ARG A 32 1.36 3.63 -13.17
CA ARG A 32 0.88 3.99 -14.51
C ARG A 32 -0.59 3.61 -14.74
N ASN A 33 -1.36 3.46 -13.68
CA ASN A 33 -2.79 3.23 -13.72
C ASN A 33 -3.48 4.50 -13.23
N TYR A 34 -4.48 5.00 -13.96
CA TYR A 34 -5.12 6.28 -13.62
C TYR A 34 -5.83 6.27 -12.27
N GLN A 35 -6.50 5.16 -11.93
CA GLN A 35 -7.17 5.05 -10.65
C GLN A 35 -6.15 5.02 -9.50
N ALA A 36 -5.07 4.27 -9.66
CA ALA A 36 -4.00 4.22 -8.66
C ALA A 36 -3.33 5.59 -8.50
N ARG A 37 -3.09 6.30 -9.60
CA ARG A 37 -2.58 7.67 -9.56
C ARG A 37 -3.50 8.60 -8.77
N ASN A 38 -4.80 8.51 -9.02
CA ASN A 38 -5.76 9.34 -8.30
C ASN A 38 -5.74 9.04 -6.80
N ASN A 39 -5.56 7.78 -6.45
CA ASN A 39 -5.42 7.37 -5.04
C ASN A 39 -4.15 7.93 -4.43
N LEU A 40 -3.01 7.88 -5.13
CA LEU A 40 -1.77 8.52 -4.65
C LEU A 40 -1.97 10.02 -4.42
N SER A 41 -2.66 10.67 -5.36
CA SER A 41 -2.92 12.11 -5.26
C SER A 41 -3.81 12.48 -4.05
N ALA A 42 -4.61 11.54 -3.57
CA ALA A 42 -5.48 11.74 -2.43
C ALA A 42 -4.80 11.49 -1.09
N MET A 43 -3.61 10.91 -1.09
CA MET A 43 -2.88 10.65 0.15
C MET A 43 -2.40 11.93 0.81
N ALA A 44 -2.44 11.96 2.14
CA ALA A 44 -1.95 13.09 2.93
C ALA A 44 -0.85 12.61 3.89
N VAL A 45 0.07 13.50 4.22
CA VAL A 45 1.14 13.20 5.19
C VAL A 45 0.51 12.71 6.50
N GLY A 46 1.03 11.60 7.01
CA GLY A 46 0.52 10.96 8.23
C GLY A 46 -0.47 9.83 7.99
N ASP A 47 -0.96 9.69 6.76
CA ASP A 47 -1.86 8.56 6.43
C ASP A 47 -1.13 7.24 6.62
N SER A 48 -1.88 6.22 7.04
CA SER A 48 -1.35 4.86 7.26
C SER A 48 -1.42 4.06 5.97
N VAL A 49 -0.39 3.25 5.73
CA VAL A 49 -0.26 2.45 4.51
C VAL A 49 0.12 1.02 4.88
N LEU A 50 -0.52 0.04 4.26
CA LEU A 50 -0.11 -1.35 4.37
C LEU A 50 0.69 -1.73 3.13
N PHE A 51 1.80 -2.44 3.34
CA PHE A 51 2.65 -2.94 2.28
C PHE A 51 2.25 -4.38 1.94
N TYR A 52 1.82 -4.58 0.70
CA TYR A 52 1.39 -5.89 0.20
C TYR A 52 2.40 -6.43 -0.80
N ALA A 53 2.97 -7.59 -0.50
CA ALA A 53 3.89 -8.29 -1.40
C ALA A 53 3.07 -9.08 -2.41
N SER A 54 2.95 -8.55 -3.64
CA SER A 54 2.03 -9.08 -4.65
C SER A 54 2.56 -10.25 -5.46
N GLY A 55 3.89 -10.38 -5.57
CA GLY A 55 4.49 -11.52 -6.24
C GLY A 55 4.74 -12.64 -5.24
N GLY A 56 4.69 -13.88 -5.69
CA GLY A 56 4.98 -15.02 -4.82
C GLY A 56 4.04 -15.16 -3.62
N PRO A 57 4.39 -14.58 -2.46
CA PRO A 57 3.63 -14.84 -1.23
C PRO A 57 2.21 -14.28 -1.19
N LYS A 58 1.95 -13.16 -1.88
CA LYS A 58 0.63 -12.50 -1.88
C LYS A 58 0.12 -12.27 -0.46
N GLU A 59 0.80 -11.40 0.28
CA GLU A 59 0.48 -11.14 1.67
C GLU A 59 0.84 -9.72 2.10
N VAL A 60 0.11 -9.21 3.10
CA VAL A 60 0.44 -7.95 3.76
C VAL A 60 1.54 -8.24 4.78
N VAL A 61 2.66 -7.53 4.69
CA VAL A 61 3.83 -7.83 5.51
C VAL A 61 4.20 -6.74 6.51
N GLY A 62 3.77 -5.51 6.29
CA GLY A 62 4.13 -4.44 7.20
C GLY A 62 3.33 -3.17 7.02
N MET A 63 3.61 -2.20 7.88
CA MET A 63 2.95 -0.90 7.92
C MET A 63 3.94 0.20 7.60
N ALA A 64 3.42 1.23 6.92
CA ALA A 64 4.17 2.42 6.56
C ALA A 64 3.29 3.65 6.78
N SER A 65 3.86 4.82 6.53
CA SER A 65 3.09 6.06 6.57
C SER A 65 3.52 6.97 5.42
N VAL A 66 2.63 7.86 5.02
CA VAL A 66 2.94 8.86 4.01
C VAL A 66 3.79 9.96 4.64
N SER A 67 5.00 10.18 4.13
CA SER A 67 5.90 11.22 4.61
C SER A 67 5.97 12.43 3.69
N LYS A 68 5.58 12.29 2.42
CA LYS A 68 5.36 13.42 1.51
C LYS A 68 4.16 13.14 0.63
N ALA A 69 3.27 14.12 0.52
CA ALA A 69 2.12 14.05 -0.38
C ALA A 69 2.56 14.10 -1.84
N ALA A 70 1.64 13.83 -2.76
CA ALA A 70 1.93 13.64 -4.17
C ALA A 70 2.77 14.78 -4.78
N PHE A 71 3.77 14.39 -5.56
CA PHE A 71 4.64 15.26 -6.35
C PHE A 71 4.85 14.61 -7.73
N PRO A 72 5.33 15.37 -8.72
CA PRO A 72 5.52 14.79 -10.05
C PRO A 72 6.48 13.59 -10.02
N ASP A 73 6.11 12.54 -10.74
CA ASP A 73 6.94 11.33 -10.84
C ASP A 73 8.06 11.58 -11.85
N ALA A 74 9.29 11.66 -11.34
CA ALA A 74 10.46 11.94 -12.17
C ALA A 74 10.81 10.79 -13.14
N THR A 75 10.26 9.60 -12.93
CA THR A 75 10.49 8.44 -13.81
C THR A 75 9.54 8.41 -15.02
N ALA A 76 8.53 9.28 -15.03
CA ALA A 76 7.54 9.30 -16.10
C ALA A 76 8.01 10.12 -17.29
N ASP A 77 7.73 9.62 -18.50
CA ASP A 77 8.02 10.33 -19.75
C ASP A 77 6.98 11.41 -20.04
N GLU A 78 5.79 11.28 -19.49
CA GLU A 78 4.67 12.19 -19.71
C GLU A 78 4.28 12.88 -18.40
N PRO A 79 3.73 14.11 -18.48
CA PRO A 79 3.26 14.80 -17.28
C PRO A 79 1.97 14.17 -16.74
N GLY A 80 1.65 14.45 -15.49
CA GLY A 80 0.42 14.00 -14.85
C GLY A 80 0.57 12.77 -13.98
N TRP A 81 1.68 12.06 -14.08
CA TRP A 81 1.98 10.94 -13.19
C TRP A 81 2.62 11.47 -11.90
N VAL A 82 2.27 10.86 -10.79
CA VAL A 82 2.72 11.33 -9.47
C VAL A 82 3.33 10.20 -8.65
N ALA A 83 4.12 10.60 -7.67
CA ALA A 83 4.69 9.72 -6.66
C ALA A 83 4.36 10.31 -5.29
N VAL A 84 4.46 9.48 -4.26
CA VAL A 84 4.44 9.92 -2.87
C VAL A 84 5.68 9.37 -2.19
N GLU A 85 6.09 9.97 -1.07
CA GLU A 85 7.15 9.37 -0.26
C GLU A 85 6.51 8.60 0.88
N LEU A 86 6.92 7.36 1.05
CA LEU A 86 6.47 6.50 2.14
C LEU A 86 7.63 6.25 3.10
N LYS A 87 7.33 6.26 4.38
CA LYS A 87 8.27 5.93 5.45
C LYS A 87 7.94 4.54 5.99
N ALA A 88 8.93 3.67 6.06
CA ALA A 88 8.76 2.35 6.61
C ALA A 88 8.40 2.44 8.10
N GLY A 89 7.37 1.71 8.50
CA GLY A 89 6.99 1.53 9.88
C GLY A 89 7.49 0.18 10.38
N ARG A 90 6.62 -0.55 11.04
CA ARG A 90 7.02 -1.85 11.57
C ARG A 90 6.34 -2.99 10.81
N PRO A 91 6.98 -4.17 10.77
CA PRO A 91 6.35 -5.34 10.16
C PRO A 91 5.14 -5.79 10.99
N LEU A 92 4.24 -6.53 10.35
CA LEU A 92 3.22 -7.27 11.09
C LEU A 92 3.90 -8.44 11.81
N ASP A 93 3.37 -8.84 12.97
CA ASP A 93 3.89 -10.00 13.69
C ASP A 93 3.78 -11.26 12.84
N ARG A 94 2.71 -11.34 12.06
CA ARG A 94 2.47 -12.40 11.07
C ARG A 94 1.98 -11.78 9.77
N PRO A 95 2.52 -12.20 8.62
CA PRO A 95 1.95 -11.77 7.35
C PRO A 95 0.49 -12.18 7.23
N VAL A 96 -0.33 -11.33 6.63
CA VAL A 96 -1.74 -11.61 6.38
C VAL A 96 -1.90 -11.96 4.92
N THR A 97 -2.22 -13.21 4.62
CA THR A 97 -2.28 -13.69 3.25
C THR A 97 -3.56 -13.25 2.54
N LEU A 98 -3.48 -13.20 1.20
CA LEU A 98 -4.66 -12.93 0.39
C LEU A 98 -5.77 -13.95 0.68
N ALA A 99 -5.41 -15.23 0.89
CA ALA A 99 -6.37 -16.27 1.22
C ALA A 99 -7.11 -15.96 2.52
N GLN A 100 -6.40 -15.49 3.55
CA GLN A 100 -7.03 -15.08 4.81
C GLN A 100 -7.99 -13.91 4.60
N ILE A 101 -7.60 -12.95 3.77
CA ILE A 101 -8.43 -11.78 3.47
C ILE A 101 -9.70 -12.20 2.75
N LYS A 102 -9.57 -13.05 1.75
CA LYS A 102 -10.75 -13.56 1.00
C LYS A 102 -11.71 -14.35 1.89
N ALA A 103 -11.19 -15.07 2.89
CA ALA A 103 -11.99 -15.88 3.78
C ALA A 103 -12.64 -15.07 4.90
N ASP A 104 -12.19 -13.84 5.13
CA ASP A 104 -12.72 -13.01 6.22
C ASP A 104 -13.94 -12.22 5.73
N PRO A 105 -15.12 -12.41 6.38
CA PRO A 105 -16.34 -11.71 5.94
C PRO A 105 -16.22 -10.18 5.96
N LYS A 106 -15.36 -9.64 6.80
CA LYS A 106 -15.14 -8.18 6.90
C LYS A 106 -14.27 -7.63 5.78
N LEU A 107 -13.52 -8.49 5.08
CA LEU A 107 -12.53 -8.09 4.09
C LEU A 107 -12.80 -8.63 2.68
N SER A 108 -13.74 -9.56 2.54
CA SER A 108 -13.96 -10.24 1.25
C SER A 108 -14.38 -9.31 0.11
N GLU A 109 -14.84 -8.10 0.43
CA GLU A 109 -15.33 -7.13 -0.57
C GLU A 109 -14.38 -5.96 -0.81
N ILE A 110 -13.21 -5.92 -0.17
CA ILE A 110 -12.27 -4.82 -0.38
C ILE A 110 -11.68 -4.86 -1.79
N LEU A 111 -11.19 -3.71 -2.26
CA LEU A 111 -10.67 -3.58 -3.62
C LEU A 111 -9.48 -4.50 -3.91
N LEU A 112 -8.71 -4.86 -2.89
CA LEU A 112 -7.63 -5.85 -3.06
C LEU A 112 -8.15 -7.16 -3.65
N VAL A 113 -9.35 -7.58 -3.21
CA VAL A 113 -9.99 -8.81 -3.70
C VAL A 113 -10.75 -8.56 -5.00
N ARG A 114 -11.50 -7.45 -5.07
CA ARG A 114 -12.40 -7.17 -6.20
C ARG A 114 -11.69 -6.62 -7.43
N ASN A 115 -10.58 -5.93 -7.26
CA ASN A 115 -9.82 -5.34 -8.36
C ASN A 115 -8.35 -5.72 -8.23
N SER A 116 -8.00 -6.90 -8.73
CA SER A 116 -6.65 -7.46 -8.60
C SER A 116 -5.57 -6.65 -9.33
N ARG A 117 -5.96 -5.76 -10.23
CA ARG A 117 -5.01 -4.95 -11.01
C ARG A 117 -4.71 -3.60 -10.38
N LEU A 118 -5.48 -3.19 -9.38
CA LEU A 118 -5.27 -1.91 -8.73
C LEU A 118 -4.12 -2.04 -7.72
N SER A 119 -3.08 -1.21 -7.88
CA SER A 119 -1.86 -1.29 -7.07
C SER A 119 -1.83 -0.33 -5.89
N VAL A 120 -2.74 0.63 -5.85
CA VAL A 120 -2.88 1.59 -4.74
C VAL A 120 -4.35 1.63 -4.37
N ILE A 121 -4.67 1.22 -3.15
CA ILE A 121 -6.04 0.93 -2.74
C ILE A 121 -6.40 1.73 -1.50
N PRO A 122 -7.54 2.46 -1.50
CA PRO A 122 -8.04 3.05 -0.26
C PRO A 122 -8.68 1.96 0.61
N LEU A 123 -8.50 2.08 1.91
CA LEU A 123 -9.11 1.19 2.89
C LEU A 123 -9.96 2.01 3.85
N LYS A 124 -11.10 1.46 4.25
CA LYS A 124 -11.86 2.03 5.36
C LYS A 124 -11.11 1.76 6.67
N PRO A 125 -11.25 2.61 7.70
CA PRO A 125 -10.58 2.37 8.98
C PRO A 125 -10.81 0.98 9.54
N ALA A 126 -12.04 0.47 9.46
CA ALA A 126 -12.37 -0.87 9.96
C ALA A 126 -11.65 -1.97 9.18
N GLU A 127 -11.48 -1.78 7.86
CA GLU A 127 -10.76 -2.74 7.01
C GLU A 127 -9.28 -2.78 7.37
N PHE A 128 -8.67 -1.60 7.53
CA PHE A 128 -7.28 -1.49 7.96
C PHE A 128 -7.07 -2.16 9.31
N ASP A 129 -7.92 -1.82 10.29
CA ASP A 129 -7.82 -2.37 11.64
C ASP A 129 -7.96 -3.88 11.65
N ARG A 130 -8.85 -4.42 10.82
CA ARG A 130 -9.06 -5.87 10.74
C ARG A 130 -7.83 -6.59 10.19
N ILE A 131 -7.18 -6.02 9.17
CA ILE A 131 -5.96 -6.62 8.62
C ILE A 131 -4.86 -6.62 9.67
N VAL A 132 -4.67 -5.50 10.37
CA VAL A 132 -3.66 -5.40 11.43
C VAL A 132 -3.94 -6.40 12.55
N GLU A 133 -5.20 -6.56 12.92
CA GLU A 133 -5.63 -7.54 13.93
C GLU A 133 -5.28 -8.97 13.53
N LEU A 134 -5.51 -9.33 12.25
CA LEU A 134 -5.15 -10.65 11.74
C LEU A 134 -3.65 -10.89 11.75
N GLY A 135 -2.85 -9.84 11.65
CA GLY A 135 -1.39 -9.91 11.66
C GLY A 135 -0.74 -9.73 13.04
N ALA A 136 -1.55 -9.65 14.06
CA ALA A 136 -1.05 -9.45 15.42
C ALA A 136 -0.62 -10.74 16.10
#